data_e4f333cbacc4ceb49cc7e2fa1bbd7bbd
#
_entry.id   e4f333cbacc4ceb49cc7e2fa1bbd7bbd
#
_cell.length_a   1.000
_cell.length_b   1.000
_cell.length_c   1.000
_cell.angle_alpha   90.00
_cell.angle_beta   90.00
_cell.angle_gamma   90.00
#
_symmetry.space_group_name_H-M   'P 1'
#
loop_
_entity.id
_entity.type
_entity.pdbx_description
1 polymer ?
#
loop_
_entity_poly.entity_id
_entity_poly.type
_entity_poly.pdbx_seq_one_letter_code
_entity_poly.pdbx_strand_id
1 'polypeptide(L)'
;MRSPTWTPCHATSMRFTLAPDLATIVRPGVLWLEGATVVEREPRLVAPLAAAKAAVRMHPPEEIAAVRTMYKRVGLDPTKTRPSSEALLRRVRRGDQLPRINSMVDVCNWCSLEFQLPYGLYDAAHLNGDVELRLGRDGEAYPGIRKDDVHVDGRITLADATGPFGNPTSDSARTMVTSATTRALLVVFAPRDVDARRLAVVLDSTSSRMSEFTGCRESSREIL
;
A
#
# COMPACT_ATOMS: atom_id res chain seq x y z
N MET A 1 3.08 -21.68 -46.87
CA MET A 1 3.36 -20.65 -45.84
C MET A 1 2.48 -20.97 -44.64
N ARG A 2 3.05 -21.43 -43.54
CA ARG A 2 2.30 -21.70 -42.29
C ARG A 2 2.38 -20.45 -41.43
N SER A 3 1.21 -19.89 -41.08
CA SER A 3 1.11 -18.77 -40.14
C SER A 3 1.62 -19.21 -38.75
N PRO A 4 2.41 -18.38 -38.05
CA PRO A 4 2.80 -18.71 -36.67
C PRO A 4 1.58 -18.60 -35.75
N THR A 5 1.22 -19.70 -35.11
CA THR A 5 0.25 -19.72 -34.01
C THR A 5 0.85 -18.98 -32.80
N TRP A 6 0.35 -17.82 -32.53
CA TRP A 6 0.69 -17.08 -31.34
C TRP A 6 0.09 -17.80 -30.10
N THR A 7 0.94 -18.47 -29.32
CA THR A 7 0.55 -19.07 -28.05
C THR A 7 0.62 -17.95 -27.00
N PRO A 8 -0.48 -17.58 -26.33
CA PRO A 8 -0.39 -16.62 -25.26
C PRO A 8 0.47 -17.22 -24.13
N CYS A 9 1.58 -16.55 -23.83
CA CYS A 9 2.37 -16.84 -22.67
C CYS A 9 1.46 -16.65 -21.43
N HIS A 10 1.10 -17.74 -20.76
CA HIS A 10 0.41 -17.68 -19.48
C HIS A 10 1.36 -16.95 -18.51
N ALA A 11 1.16 -15.66 -18.33
CA ALA A 11 1.78 -14.96 -17.23
C ALA A 11 1.33 -15.67 -15.94
N THR A 12 2.26 -16.38 -15.31
CA THR A 12 2.01 -17.01 -14.01
C THR A 12 1.52 -15.90 -13.07
N SER A 13 0.28 -16.00 -12.62
CA SER A 13 -0.30 -15.00 -11.72
C SER A 13 0.51 -15.05 -10.43
N MET A 14 1.13 -13.92 -10.06
CA MET A 14 1.82 -13.77 -8.78
C MET A 14 0.81 -13.97 -7.66
N ARG A 15 1.14 -14.82 -6.68
CA ARG A 15 0.31 -15.07 -5.51
C ARG A 15 0.73 -14.16 -4.36
N PHE A 16 -0.25 -13.78 -3.57
CA PHE A 16 0.00 -13.12 -2.29
C PHE A 16 -0.24 -14.10 -1.15
N THR A 17 0.67 -14.17 -0.20
CA THR A 17 0.57 -15.06 0.95
C THR A 17 0.79 -14.30 2.26
N LEU A 18 0.15 -14.78 3.33
CA LEU A 18 0.30 -14.27 4.68
C LEU A 18 0.96 -15.33 5.56
N ALA A 19 2.09 -14.99 6.16
CA ALA A 19 2.79 -15.89 7.08
C ALA A 19 1.93 -16.19 8.33
N PRO A 20 1.91 -17.43 8.84
CA PRO A 20 1.04 -17.85 9.94
C PRO A 20 1.21 -17.04 11.22
N ASP A 21 2.42 -16.57 11.53
CA ASP A 21 2.75 -15.76 12.70
C ASP A 21 2.11 -14.36 12.66
N LEU A 22 1.80 -13.84 11.48
CA LEU A 22 1.08 -12.59 11.29
C LEU A 22 -0.44 -12.74 11.22
N ALA A 23 -0.98 -13.93 11.01
CA ALA A 23 -2.42 -14.15 10.77
C ALA A 23 -3.33 -13.68 11.92
N THR A 24 -2.81 -13.61 13.16
CA THR A 24 -3.54 -13.07 14.31
C THR A 24 -3.34 -11.57 14.51
N ILE A 25 -2.40 -10.95 13.81
CA ILE A 25 -1.98 -9.55 14.00
C ILE A 25 -2.48 -8.65 12.88
N VAL A 26 -2.39 -9.12 11.63
CA VAL A 26 -2.70 -8.37 10.42
C VAL A 26 -3.79 -9.09 9.62
N ARG A 27 -4.67 -8.33 9.01
CA ARG A 27 -5.59 -8.75 7.95
C ARG A 27 -5.27 -7.92 6.71
N PRO A 28 -4.40 -8.38 5.81
CA PRO A 28 -4.09 -7.59 4.62
C PRO A 28 -5.28 -7.59 3.65
N GLY A 29 -5.55 -6.39 3.11
CA GLY A 29 -6.38 -6.22 1.92
C GLY A 29 -5.48 -5.98 0.73
N VAL A 30 -5.63 -6.75 -0.33
CA VAL A 30 -4.73 -6.78 -1.48
C VAL A 30 -5.51 -6.46 -2.75
N LEU A 31 -4.99 -5.55 -3.57
CA LEU A 31 -5.50 -5.25 -4.91
C LEU A 31 -4.35 -5.39 -5.92
N TRP A 32 -4.59 -6.14 -6.99
CA TRP A 32 -3.76 -6.11 -8.19
C TRP A 32 -4.43 -5.21 -9.22
N LEU A 33 -3.71 -4.20 -9.69
CA LEU A 33 -4.20 -3.16 -10.59
C LEU A 33 -3.44 -3.22 -11.90
N GLU A 34 -4.15 -3.08 -13.04
CA GLU A 34 -3.57 -3.15 -14.38
C GLU A 34 -4.08 -2.03 -15.28
N GLY A 35 -3.26 -1.66 -16.27
CA GLY A 35 -3.61 -0.66 -17.27
C GLY A 35 -3.58 0.78 -16.73
N ALA A 36 -2.83 1.03 -15.67
CA ALA A 36 -2.71 2.37 -15.11
C ALA A 36 -1.99 3.32 -16.06
N THR A 37 -2.48 4.57 -16.09
CA THR A 37 -1.79 5.72 -16.66
C THR A 37 -1.45 6.67 -15.51
N VAL A 38 -0.18 6.72 -15.15
CA VAL A 38 0.30 7.52 -14.01
C VAL A 38 0.83 8.85 -14.52
N VAL A 39 0.23 9.95 -14.03
CA VAL A 39 0.64 11.32 -14.36
C VAL A 39 1.23 12.02 -13.14
N GLU A 40 2.24 12.89 -13.33
CA GLU A 40 2.90 13.62 -12.23
C GLU A 40 1.93 14.51 -11.43
N ARG A 41 0.96 15.11 -12.12
CA ARG A 41 -0.05 15.97 -11.50
C ARG A 41 -1.41 15.70 -12.12
N GLU A 42 -2.34 15.24 -11.30
CA GLU A 42 -3.74 15.08 -11.69
C GLU A 42 -4.56 16.22 -11.06
N PRO A 43 -5.01 17.20 -11.86
CA PRO A 43 -5.73 18.36 -11.35
C PRO A 43 -7.05 18.01 -10.66
N ARG A 44 -7.75 16.96 -11.11
CA ARG A 44 -9.02 16.51 -10.52
C ARG A 44 -8.87 16.06 -9.07
N LEU A 45 -7.67 15.71 -8.60
CA LEU A 45 -7.40 15.34 -7.20
C LEU A 45 -7.34 16.53 -6.24
N VAL A 46 -7.30 17.78 -6.72
CA VAL A 46 -7.16 18.96 -5.84
C VAL A 46 -8.34 19.08 -4.87
N ALA A 47 -9.56 19.06 -5.40
CA ALA A 47 -10.76 19.22 -4.58
C ALA A 47 -11.02 18.01 -3.65
N PRO A 48 -10.96 16.74 -4.11
CA PRO A 48 -11.10 15.58 -3.23
C PRO A 48 -10.10 15.54 -2.09
N LEU A 49 -8.82 15.83 -2.34
CA LEU A 49 -7.78 15.86 -1.31
C LEU A 49 -8.01 16.97 -0.28
N ALA A 50 -8.50 18.14 -0.71
CA ALA A 50 -8.85 19.22 0.20
C ALA A 50 -10.04 18.83 1.09
N ALA A 51 -11.08 18.20 0.54
CA ALA A 51 -12.23 17.70 1.27
C ALA A 51 -11.84 16.62 2.29
N ALA A 52 -11.02 15.64 1.89
CA ALA A 52 -10.51 14.59 2.78
C ALA A 52 -9.71 15.17 3.96
N LYS A 53 -8.85 16.16 3.71
CA LYS A 53 -8.11 16.88 4.76
C LYS A 53 -9.04 17.55 5.78
N ALA A 54 -10.10 18.20 5.30
CA ALA A 54 -11.08 18.87 6.15
C ALA A 54 -11.86 17.85 7.00
N ALA A 55 -12.35 16.78 6.37
CA ALA A 55 -13.13 15.73 7.05
C ALA A 55 -12.34 15.05 8.17
N VAL A 56 -11.10 14.64 7.91
CA VAL A 56 -10.26 13.94 8.89
C VAL A 56 -9.81 14.84 10.05
N ARG A 57 -9.75 16.16 9.84
CA ARG A 57 -9.52 17.12 10.93
C ARG A 57 -10.67 17.16 11.91
N MET A 58 -11.89 17.10 11.42
CA MET A 58 -13.11 17.20 12.25
C MET A 58 -13.46 15.87 12.92
N HIS A 59 -13.26 14.77 12.22
CA HIS A 59 -13.65 13.43 12.67
C HIS A 59 -12.51 12.44 12.42
N PRO A 60 -11.55 12.31 13.34
CA PRO A 60 -10.47 11.32 13.21
C PRO A 60 -11.05 9.91 13.25
N PRO A 61 -10.68 9.03 12.31
CA PRO A 61 -11.14 7.64 12.28
C PRO A 61 -10.70 6.82 13.50
N GLU A 62 -11.50 5.81 13.85
CA GLU A 62 -11.25 4.93 15.01
C GLU A 62 -10.08 3.97 14.82
N GLU A 63 -9.74 3.64 13.58
CA GLU A 63 -8.70 2.67 13.21
C GLU A 63 -7.29 3.03 13.73
N ILE A 64 -7.05 4.28 14.10
CA ILE A 64 -5.74 4.74 14.63
C ILE A 64 -5.29 3.92 15.83
N ALA A 65 -6.18 3.65 16.78
CA ALA A 65 -5.86 2.89 17.99
C ALA A 65 -5.51 1.42 17.65
N ALA A 66 -6.27 0.80 16.75
CA ALA A 66 -6.05 -0.57 16.29
C ALA A 66 -4.70 -0.70 15.56
N VAL A 67 -4.36 0.25 14.67
CA VAL A 67 -3.07 0.27 13.97
C VAL A 67 -1.91 0.40 14.95
N ARG A 68 -2.01 1.26 15.96
CA ARG A 68 -0.97 1.35 17.01
C ARG A 68 -0.82 0.06 17.81
N THR A 69 -1.94 -0.62 18.08
CA THR A 69 -1.92 -1.94 18.75
C THR A 69 -1.23 -2.98 17.87
N MET A 70 -1.49 -3.01 16.56
CA MET A 70 -0.81 -3.88 15.60
C MET A 70 0.71 -3.71 15.66
N TYR A 71 1.22 -2.47 15.70
CA TYR A 71 2.65 -2.20 15.82
C TYR A 71 3.24 -2.72 17.14
N LYS A 72 2.54 -2.50 18.26
CA LYS A 72 2.98 -2.99 19.56
C LYS A 72 3.05 -4.52 19.63
N ARG A 73 2.14 -5.23 18.93
CA ARG A 73 2.12 -6.70 18.87
C ARG A 73 3.37 -7.29 18.21
N VAL A 74 4.04 -6.54 17.36
CA VAL A 74 5.33 -6.92 16.75
C VAL A 74 6.52 -6.21 17.41
N GLY A 75 6.35 -5.73 18.65
CA GLY A 75 7.44 -5.14 19.43
C GLY A 75 7.84 -3.71 19.03
N LEU A 76 7.07 -3.05 18.14
CA LEU A 76 7.38 -1.71 17.69
C LEU A 76 6.67 -0.63 18.54
N ASP A 77 7.41 0.42 18.88
CA ASP A 77 6.83 1.63 19.46
C ASP A 77 6.30 2.54 18.32
N PRO A 78 4.95 2.70 18.18
CA PRO A 78 4.37 3.50 17.10
C PRO A 78 4.65 5.01 17.25
N THR A 79 5.23 5.45 18.36
CA THR A 79 5.67 6.85 18.51
C THR A 79 7.03 7.09 17.85
N LYS A 80 7.90 6.08 17.84
CA LYS A 80 9.22 6.08 17.21
C LYS A 80 9.15 5.61 15.75
N THR A 81 8.49 4.47 15.51
CA THR A 81 8.24 3.91 14.18
C THR A 81 6.79 4.16 13.81
N ARG A 82 6.52 5.30 13.15
CA ARG A 82 5.15 5.76 12.92
C ARG A 82 4.52 5.06 11.73
N PRO A 83 3.24 4.59 11.83
CA PRO A 83 2.46 4.15 10.68
C PRO A 83 2.33 5.24 9.62
N SER A 84 2.37 4.88 8.33
CA SER A 84 2.29 5.83 7.22
C SER A 84 1.00 6.66 7.27
N SER A 85 -0.14 6.07 7.58
CA SER A 85 -1.43 6.76 7.76
C SER A 85 -1.39 7.82 8.86
N GLU A 86 -0.77 7.50 10.01
CA GLU A 86 -0.64 8.47 11.11
C GLU A 86 0.34 9.60 10.77
N ALA A 87 1.37 9.32 9.96
CA ALA A 87 2.28 10.35 9.47
C ALA A 87 1.52 11.39 8.60
N LEU A 88 0.63 10.92 7.70
CA LEU A 88 -0.24 11.77 6.88
C LEU A 88 -1.20 12.59 7.75
N LEU A 89 -1.88 11.95 8.72
CA LEU A 89 -2.77 12.65 9.65
C LEU A 89 -2.06 13.76 10.43
N ARG A 90 -0.85 13.47 10.93
CA ARG A 90 -0.07 14.46 11.67
C ARG A 90 0.30 15.67 10.82
N ARG A 91 0.64 15.48 9.53
CA ARG A 91 0.85 16.58 8.59
C ARG A 91 -0.40 17.44 8.47
N VAL A 92 -1.55 16.81 8.22
CA VAL A 92 -2.84 17.50 8.10
C VAL A 92 -3.19 18.29 9.37
N ARG A 93 -2.98 17.71 10.56
CA ARG A 93 -3.23 18.40 11.85
C ARG A 93 -2.34 19.62 12.07
N ARG A 94 -1.11 19.61 11.57
CA ARG A 94 -0.20 20.78 11.63
C ARG A 94 -0.51 21.85 10.58
N GLY A 95 -1.44 21.62 9.68
CA GLY A 95 -1.75 22.53 8.59
C GLY A 95 -0.90 22.30 7.33
N ASP A 96 0.04 21.32 7.35
CA ASP A 96 0.90 21.03 6.23
C ASP A 96 0.10 20.50 5.02
N GLN A 97 0.66 20.68 3.82
CA GLN A 97 0.10 20.08 2.61
C GLN A 97 0.44 18.59 2.56
N LEU A 98 -0.49 17.79 2.00
CA LEU A 98 -0.18 16.41 1.64
C LEU A 98 0.89 16.40 0.55
N PRO A 99 1.82 15.44 0.58
CA PRO A 99 2.77 15.28 -0.50
C PRO A 99 2.01 15.01 -1.81
N ARG A 100 2.40 15.67 -2.87
CA ARG A 100 1.89 15.44 -4.23
C ARG A 100 3.03 14.82 -5.04
N ILE A 101 2.90 13.55 -5.36
CA ILE A 101 3.97 12.75 -6.01
C ILE A 101 3.60 12.42 -7.45
N ASN A 102 2.53 11.65 -7.64
CA ASN A 102 1.90 11.32 -8.91
C ASN A 102 0.46 10.88 -8.65
N SER A 103 -0.35 10.74 -9.71
CA SER A 103 -1.78 10.44 -9.57
C SER A 103 -2.05 9.20 -8.71
N MET A 104 -1.30 8.13 -8.89
CA MET A 104 -1.52 6.86 -8.20
C MET A 104 -1.14 6.92 -6.71
N VAL A 105 0.02 7.50 -6.40
CA VAL A 105 0.49 7.71 -5.02
C VAL A 105 -0.40 8.71 -4.28
N ASP A 106 -0.88 9.75 -4.97
CA ASP A 106 -1.77 10.75 -4.37
C ASP A 106 -3.13 10.13 -3.96
N VAL A 107 -3.70 9.23 -4.80
CA VAL A 107 -4.90 8.45 -4.44
C VAL A 107 -4.62 7.51 -3.27
N CYS A 108 -3.49 6.81 -3.29
CA CYS A 108 -3.07 5.93 -2.19
C CYS A 108 -2.97 6.71 -0.86
N ASN A 109 -2.32 7.88 -0.86
CA ASN A 109 -2.23 8.76 0.31
C ASN A 109 -3.59 9.29 0.77
N TRP A 110 -4.50 9.59 -0.16
CA TRP A 110 -5.87 9.98 0.16
C TRP A 110 -6.60 8.87 0.92
N CYS A 111 -6.61 7.65 0.37
CA CYS A 111 -7.24 6.49 1.02
C CYS A 111 -6.62 6.19 2.38
N SER A 112 -5.29 6.20 2.47
CA SER A 112 -4.57 5.98 3.73
C SER A 112 -4.91 7.03 4.79
N LEU A 113 -5.03 8.31 4.39
CA LEU A 113 -5.44 9.39 5.28
C LEU A 113 -6.89 9.23 5.76
N GLU A 114 -7.81 8.95 4.84
CA GLU A 114 -9.25 8.89 5.14
C GLU A 114 -9.59 7.70 6.01
N PHE A 115 -9.09 6.51 5.66
CA PHE A 115 -9.36 5.27 6.38
C PHE A 115 -8.43 5.03 7.58
N GLN A 116 -7.37 5.82 7.74
CA GLN A 116 -6.34 5.70 8.77
C GLN A 116 -5.70 4.31 8.86
N LEU A 117 -5.65 3.61 7.76
CA LEU A 117 -4.93 2.36 7.59
C LEU A 117 -3.62 2.61 6.86
N PRO A 118 -2.51 1.95 7.22
CA PRO A 118 -1.28 1.98 6.44
C PRO A 118 -1.48 1.31 5.08
N TYR A 119 -1.01 1.95 4.03
CA TYR A 119 -1.04 1.46 2.66
C TYR A 119 0.38 1.30 2.13
N GLY A 120 0.60 0.29 1.32
CA GLY A 120 1.75 0.12 0.46
C GLY A 120 1.32 0.09 -1.00
N LEU A 121 2.11 0.71 -1.89
CA LEU A 121 1.82 0.76 -3.32
C LEU A 121 3.11 0.51 -4.10
N TYR A 122 3.11 -0.54 -4.91
CA TYR A 122 4.31 -1.10 -5.52
C TYR A 122 4.11 -1.29 -7.03
N ASP A 123 5.12 -0.94 -7.83
CA ASP A 123 5.15 -1.27 -9.25
C ASP A 123 5.35 -2.77 -9.42
N ALA A 124 4.31 -3.45 -9.92
CA ALA A 124 4.31 -4.89 -10.08
C ALA A 124 5.32 -5.39 -11.13
N ALA A 125 5.80 -4.53 -12.02
CA ALA A 125 6.85 -4.90 -12.97
C ALA A 125 8.22 -5.11 -12.30
N HIS A 126 8.40 -4.60 -11.09
CA HIS A 126 9.62 -4.74 -10.30
C HIS A 126 9.52 -5.79 -9.18
N LEU A 127 8.41 -6.54 -9.13
CA LEU A 127 8.27 -7.69 -8.24
C LEU A 127 8.81 -8.95 -8.92
N ASN A 128 9.39 -9.84 -8.13
CA ASN A 128 9.98 -11.08 -8.60
C ASN A 128 9.31 -12.30 -7.95
N GLY A 129 8.39 -12.95 -8.67
CA GLY A 129 7.66 -14.12 -8.17
C GLY A 129 6.57 -13.77 -7.16
N ASP A 130 6.22 -14.74 -6.32
CA ASP A 130 5.17 -14.60 -5.31
C ASP A 130 5.56 -13.59 -4.23
N VAL A 131 4.56 -12.96 -3.63
CA VAL A 131 4.72 -11.98 -2.54
C VAL A 131 4.28 -12.59 -1.23
N GLU A 132 5.10 -12.43 -0.21
CA GLU A 132 4.79 -12.88 1.14
C GLU A 132 4.76 -11.68 2.12
N LEU A 133 3.69 -11.57 2.89
CA LEU A 133 3.63 -10.70 4.06
C LEU A 133 4.06 -11.50 5.29
N ARG A 134 5.21 -11.17 5.85
CA ARG A 134 5.85 -11.87 6.97
C ARG A 134 6.56 -10.92 7.93
N LEU A 135 7.12 -11.43 9.01
CA LEU A 135 8.12 -10.68 9.77
C LEU A 135 9.44 -10.62 8.99
N GLY A 136 10.08 -9.45 9.02
CA GLY A 136 11.43 -9.29 8.50
C GLY A 136 12.42 -10.16 9.28
N ARG A 137 13.36 -10.78 8.57
CA ARG A 137 14.40 -11.62 9.15
C ARG A 137 15.56 -10.76 9.68
N ASP A 138 16.37 -11.35 10.54
CA ASP A 138 17.55 -10.66 11.08
C ASP A 138 18.49 -10.20 9.96
N GLY A 139 18.92 -8.95 10.04
CA GLY A 139 19.81 -8.32 9.05
C GLY A 139 19.15 -7.91 7.73
N GLU A 140 17.86 -8.16 7.55
CA GLU A 140 17.17 -7.72 6.33
C GLU A 140 16.96 -6.20 6.30
N ALA A 141 17.26 -5.61 5.15
CA ALA A 141 17.05 -4.21 4.86
C ALA A 141 16.80 -4.00 3.36
N TYR A 142 16.28 -2.84 3.00
CA TYR A 142 16.18 -2.40 1.61
C TYR A 142 16.38 -0.88 1.50
N PRO A 143 16.90 -0.36 0.37
CA PRO A 143 17.00 1.06 0.11
C PRO A 143 15.61 1.72 0.13
N GLY A 144 15.41 2.68 1.03
CA GLY A 144 14.15 3.42 1.13
C GLY A 144 14.01 4.47 0.03
N ILE A 145 12.79 4.91 -0.28
CA ILE A 145 12.54 5.97 -1.26
C ILE A 145 13.11 7.29 -0.71
N ARG A 146 14.18 7.81 -1.34
CA ARG A 146 14.86 9.07 -0.98
C ARG A 146 15.31 9.14 0.49
N LYS A 147 15.74 8.02 1.05
CA LYS A 147 16.27 7.92 2.40
C LYS A 147 17.22 6.71 2.52
N ASP A 148 17.87 6.59 3.67
CA ASP A 148 18.75 5.49 4.03
C ASP A 148 18.03 4.13 4.01
N ASP A 149 18.81 3.08 4.18
CA ASP A 149 18.31 1.71 4.25
C ASP A 149 17.25 1.56 5.36
N VAL A 150 16.20 0.85 5.03
CA VAL A 150 15.10 0.51 5.94
C VAL A 150 15.35 -0.88 6.48
N HIS A 151 15.84 -0.96 7.73
CA HIS A 151 15.99 -2.22 8.45
C HIS A 151 14.63 -2.75 8.86
N VAL A 152 14.38 -4.04 8.63
CA VAL A 152 13.06 -4.65 8.83
C VAL A 152 13.03 -5.81 9.82
N ASP A 153 14.09 -6.02 10.56
CA ASP A 153 14.20 -7.07 11.59
C ASP A 153 12.96 -7.07 12.49
N GLY A 154 12.24 -8.19 12.53
CA GLY A 154 11.03 -8.38 13.32
C GLY A 154 9.84 -7.49 12.97
N ARG A 155 9.88 -6.73 11.87
CA ARG A 155 8.80 -5.84 11.43
C ARG A 155 7.87 -6.54 10.44
N ILE A 156 6.60 -6.12 10.39
CA ILE A 156 5.67 -6.50 9.34
C ILE A 156 6.27 -6.08 7.99
N THR A 157 6.52 -7.02 7.09
CA THR A 157 7.33 -6.79 5.88
C THR A 157 6.78 -7.56 4.70
N LEU A 158 6.69 -6.91 3.54
CA LEU A 158 6.47 -7.55 2.25
C LEU A 158 7.80 -7.96 1.65
N ALA A 159 7.87 -9.19 1.20
CA ALA A 159 9.02 -9.74 0.51
C ALA A 159 8.61 -10.54 -0.74
N ASP A 160 9.49 -10.56 -1.72
CA ASP A 160 9.41 -11.43 -2.91
C ASP A 160 10.69 -12.28 -3.02
N ALA A 161 10.92 -12.96 -4.14
CA ALA A 161 12.10 -13.78 -4.33
C ALA A 161 13.42 -12.99 -4.31
N THR A 162 13.39 -11.68 -4.51
CA THR A 162 14.58 -10.79 -4.41
C THR A 162 14.86 -10.37 -2.97
N GLY A 163 13.86 -10.38 -2.09
CA GLY A 163 13.97 -9.95 -0.70
C GLY A 163 12.90 -8.93 -0.29
N PRO A 164 13.05 -8.28 0.87
CA PRO A 164 12.08 -7.33 1.40
C PRO A 164 12.00 -6.09 0.50
N PHE A 165 10.77 -5.52 0.37
CA PHE A 165 10.54 -4.35 -0.46
C PHE A 165 9.53 -3.33 0.09
N GLY A 166 8.86 -3.63 1.19
CA GLY A 166 7.88 -2.70 1.75
C GLY A 166 7.42 -3.08 3.15
N ASN A 167 6.91 -2.09 3.87
CA ASN A 167 6.31 -2.27 5.19
C ASN A 167 5.28 -1.16 5.49
N PRO A 168 4.46 -1.27 6.56
CA PRO A 168 3.42 -0.26 6.85
C PRO A 168 3.93 1.17 7.15
N THR A 169 5.26 1.36 7.16
CA THR A 169 5.89 2.67 7.43
C THR A 169 6.62 3.25 6.21
N SER A 170 7.18 2.38 5.35
CA SER A 170 8.14 2.78 4.31
C SER A 170 8.23 1.77 3.19
N ASP A 171 8.34 2.25 1.96
CA ASP A 171 8.46 1.43 0.76
C ASP A 171 9.87 1.50 0.18
N SER A 172 10.25 0.48 -0.59
CA SER A 172 11.55 0.37 -1.26
C SER A 172 11.62 1.22 -2.53
N ALA A 173 12.80 1.79 -2.77
CA ALA A 173 13.10 2.46 -4.03
C ALA A 173 13.00 1.50 -5.24
N ARG A 174 13.25 0.19 -5.06
CA ARG A 174 13.15 -0.82 -6.12
C ARG A 174 11.76 -0.92 -6.73
N THR A 175 10.74 -0.91 -5.90
CA THR A 175 9.34 -1.11 -6.30
C THR A 175 8.53 0.19 -6.35
N MET A 176 9.22 1.32 -6.38
CA MET A 176 8.58 2.64 -6.38
C MET A 176 7.73 2.85 -7.64
N VAL A 177 6.50 3.33 -7.45
CA VAL A 177 5.61 3.73 -8.54
C VAL A 177 6.11 5.00 -9.22
N THR A 178 6.24 4.95 -10.55
CA THR A 178 6.67 6.05 -11.41
C THR A 178 5.64 6.34 -12.51
N SER A 179 5.90 7.32 -13.36
CA SER A 179 5.07 7.59 -14.55
C SER A 179 5.08 6.46 -15.59
N ALA A 180 6.04 5.54 -15.51
CA ALA A 180 6.12 4.36 -16.37
C ALA A 180 5.32 3.15 -15.82
N THR A 181 4.84 3.21 -14.60
CA THR A 181 4.09 2.12 -13.96
C THR A 181 2.74 1.92 -14.64
N THR A 182 2.47 0.69 -15.11
CA THR A 182 1.20 0.29 -15.72
C THR A 182 0.47 -0.79 -14.93
N ARG A 183 1.18 -1.50 -14.03
CA ARG A 183 0.62 -2.52 -13.14
C ARG A 183 1.12 -2.28 -11.73
N ALA A 184 0.24 -2.42 -10.75
CA ALA A 184 0.61 -2.20 -9.37
C ALA A 184 0.01 -3.23 -8.42
N LEU A 185 0.75 -3.53 -7.36
CA LEU A 185 0.26 -4.17 -6.15
C LEU A 185 -0.05 -3.09 -5.12
N LEU A 186 -1.28 -3.06 -4.63
CA LEU A 186 -1.69 -2.22 -3.50
C LEU A 186 -2.03 -3.11 -2.31
N VAL A 187 -1.45 -2.81 -1.16
CA VAL A 187 -1.68 -3.55 0.09
C VAL A 187 -2.17 -2.60 1.17
N VAL A 188 -3.30 -2.93 1.79
CA VAL A 188 -3.80 -2.29 3.00
C VAL A 188 -3.38 -3.15 4.19
N PHE A 189 -2.53 -2.62 5.06
CA PHE A 189 -2.09 -3.31 6.27
C PHE A 189 -3.10 -3.08 7.40
N ALA A 190 -4.26 -3.72 7.31
CA ALA A 190 -5.27 -3.58 8.33
C ALA A 190 -4.94 -4.43 9.57
N PRO A 191 -5.13 -3.92 10.80
CA PRO A 191 -5.10 -4.74 12.01
C PRO A 191 -6.10 -5.89 11.92
N ARG A 192 -5.79 -7.04 12.51
CA ARG A 192 -6.70 -8.21 12.52
C ARG A 192 -8.07 -7.90 13.10
N ASP A 193 -8.15 -6.93 14.02
CA ASP A 193 -9.38 -6.50 14.68
C ASP A 193 -10.30 -5.67 13.77
N VAL A 194 -9.79 -5.19 12.62
CA VAL A 194 -10.64 -4.54 11.61
C VAL A 194 -11.51 -5.60 10.93
N ASP A 195 -12.82 -5.39 10.95
CA ASP A 195 -13.79 -6.32 10.36
C ASP A 195 -13.57 -6.49 8.85
N ALA A 196 -13.71 -7.72 8.34
CA ALA A 196 -13.49 -8.03 6.94
C ALA A 196 -14.46 -7.28 6.00
N ARG A 197 -15.72 -7.05 6.42
CA ARG A 197 -16.69 -6.26 5.65
C ARG A 197 -16.26 -4.80 5.58
N ARG A 198 -15.75 -4.25 6.69
CA ARG A 198 -15.20 -2.90 6.71
C ARG A 198 -14.01 -2.79 5.75
N LEU A 199 -13.10 -3.76 5.76
CA LEU A 199 -11.96 -3.79 4.86
C LEU A 199 -12.40 -3.93 3.39
N ALA A 200 -13.45 -4.70 3.11
CA ALA A 200 -14.02 -4.78 1.76
C ALA A 200 -14.51 -3.41 1.26
N VAL A 201 -15.21 -2.63 2.09
CA VAL A 201 -15.65 -1.25 1.77
C VAL A 201 -14.45 -0.33 1.51
N VAL A 202 -13.38 -0.48 2.29
CA VAL A 202 -12.12 0.26 2.09
C VAL A 202 -11.50 -0.07 0.73
N LEU A 203 -11.45 -1.34 0.37
CA LEU A 203 -10.93 -1.79 -0.93
C LEU A 203 -11.81 -1.34 -2.10
N ASP A 204 -13.15 -1.37 -1.96
CA ASP A 204 -14.08 -0.87 -2.98
C ASP A 204 -13.84 0.60 -3.26
N SER A 205 -13.77 1.42 -2.22
CA SER A 205 -13.49 2.85 -2.35
C SER A 205 -12.12 3.11 -2.97
N THR A 206 -11.11 2.32 -2.58
CA THR A 206 -9.74 2.44 -3.10
C THR A 206 -9.67 2.07 -4.57
N SER A 207 -10.25 0.94 -4.96
CA SER A 207 -10.29 0.45 -6.35
C SER A 207 -11.03 1.44 -7.27
N SER A 208 -12.19 1.95 -6.83
CA SER A 208 -12.96 2.95 -7.57
C SER A 208 -12.15 4.22 -7.81
N ARG A 209 -11.49 4.77 -6.79
CA ARG A 209 -10.65 5.96 -6.91
C ARG A 209 -9.43 5.72 -7.79
N MET A 210 -8.76 4.57 -7.64
CA MET A 210 -7.65 4.20 -8.51
C MET A 210 -8.09 4.16 -9.97
N SER A 211 -9.24 3.53 -10.27
CA SER A 211 -9.80 3.50 -11.62
C SER A 211 -10.13 4.91 -12.14
N GLU A 212 -10.79 5.74 -11.34
CA GLU A 212 -11.21 7.09 -11.73
C GLU A 212 -10.02 8.00 -12.09
N PHE A 213 -8.95 7.96 -11.31
CA PHE A 213 -7.83 8.91 -11.44
C PHE A 213 -6.61 8.38 -12.20
N THR A 214 -6.56 7.08 -12.48
CA THR A 214 -5.44 6.48 -13.23
C THR A 214 -5.88 5.60 -14.40
N GLY A 215 -7.20 5.39 -14.58
CA GLY A 215 -7.74 4.54 -15.64
C GLY A 215 -7.46 3.05 -15.45
N CYS A 216 -6.85 2.64 -14.34
CA CYS A 216 -6.57 1.24 -14.09
C CYS A 216 -7.85 0.43 -13.83
N ARG A 217 -7.74 -0.87 -14.03
CA ARG A 217 -8.76 -1.84 -13.61
C ARG A 217 -8.19 -2.76 -12.53
N GLU A 218 -9.04 -3.21 -11.65
CA GLU A 218 -8.73 -4.26 -10.71
C GLU A 218 -8.69 -5.61 -11.46
N SER A 219 -7.59 -6.32 -11.38
CA SER A 219 -7.44 -7.65 -11.98
C SER A 219 -7.68 -8.78 -10.97
N SER A 220 -7.34 -8.55 -9.70
CA SER A 220 -7.72 -9.46 -8.62
C SER A 220 -7.73 -8.74 -7.26
N ARG A 221 -8.44 -9.36 -6.30
CA ARG A 221 -8.59 -8.87 -4.92
C ARG A 221 -8.53 -10.04 -3.93
N GLU A 222 -7.89 -9.80 -2.78
CA GLU A 222 -7.85 -10.74 -1.67
C GLU A 222 -8.00 -10.02 -0.32
N ILE A 223 -8.64 -10.67 0.65
CA ILE A 223 -8.64 -10.31 2.08
C ILE A 223 -8.24 -11.58 2.83
N LEU A 224 -7.14 -11.56 3.55
CA LEU A 224 -6.54 -12.72 4.20
C LEU A 224 -6.66 -12.70 5.73
#